data_02a04f24d2e13770c462181104aaef52
#
_entry.id   02a04f24d2e13770c462181104aaef52
#
_cell.length_a   1.000
_cell.length_b   1.000
_cell.length_c   1.000
_cell.angle_alpha   90.00
_cell.angle_beta   90.00
_cell.angle_gamma   90.00
#
_symmetry.space_group_name_H-M   'P 1'
#
loop_
_entity.id
_entity.type
_entity.pdbx_description
1 polymer ?
#
loop_
_entity_poly.entity_id
_entity_poly.type
_entity_poly.pdbx_seq_one_letter_code
_entity_poly.pdbx_strand_id
1 'polypeptide(L)'
;MLENFKSYSSTFSQDIPYRDKRPTSDKIFFLFCEGRITEEEYFHTFPSLFYDIKSKVQFISLRDVISARIQQEKEKEQFMSRGKFWQLVDGMERFKKIEDKTYEFSKHGDDEFWIIADVDDCWMDAYDKKWEKAIEKCKKLGYQYAIINPFFELWLLLHYDDVNDEDREYAVLSDNGYKKTDHFTSRLSLLNANIRRKHIDQSKYDKENVLTAAKRAKKLHGNLDFDKPKALTTTVFRLVENIVDLEKNFVK
;
A
#
# COMPACT_ATOMS: atom_id res chain seq x y z
N MET A 1 23.72 -27.36 -3.92
CA MET A 1 22.33 -27.68 -4.25
C MET A 1 21.55 -26.37 -4.30
N LEU A 2 21.30 -25.90 -5.52
CA LEU A 2 20.45 -24.71 -5.76
C LEU A 2 19.04 -25.24 -5.98
N GLU A 3 18.29 -25.39 -4.88
CA GLU A 3 16.90 -25.78 -4.98
C GLU A 3 16.06 -24.57 -5.42
N ASN A 4 15.56 -24.70 -6.61
CA ASN A 4 14.34 -24.16 -7.18
C ASN A 4 13.55 -23.16 -6.32
N PHE A 5 13.90 -21.88 -6.43
CA PHE A 5 12.91 -20.84 -6.24
C PHE A 5 11.94 -20.91 -7.42
N LYS A 6 10.83 -21.61 -7.23
CA LYS A 6 9.66 -21.38 -8.06
C LYS A 6 9.35 -19.90 -7.94
N SER A 7 9.54 -19.18 -9.03
CA SER A 7 8.91 -17.88 -9.19
C SER A 7 7.42 -18.11 -8.99
N TYR A 8 6.89 -17.72 -7.85
CA TYR A 8 5.46 -17.59 -7.69
C TYR A 8 5.06 -16.45 -8.63
N SER A 9 4.70 -16.82 -9.86
CA SER A 9 3.90 -15.95 -10.68
C SER A 9 2.65 -15.68 -9.86
N SER A 10 2.52 -14.45 -9.38
CA SER A 10 1.44 -14.04 -8.52
C SER A 10 0.12 -14.48 -9.16
N THR A 11 -0.72 -15.17 -8.43
CA THR A 11 -2.12 -15.42 -8.79
C THR A 11 -2.86 -14.13 -9.16
N PHE A 12 -2.36 -13.00 -8.77
CA PHE A 12 -2.81 -11.66 -9.14
C PHE A 12 -2.58 -11.35 -10.62
N SER A 13 -1.46 -11.79 -11.22
CA SER A 13 -1.18 -11.55 -12.63
C SER A 13 -1.92 -12.48 -13.58
N GLN A 14 -2.45 -13.61 -13.09
CA GLN A 14 -3.21 -14.55 -13.94
C GLN A 14 -4.69 -14.18 -14.07
N ASP A 15 -5.26 -13.44 -13.10
CA ASP A 15 -6.67 -13.06 -13.07
C ASP A 15 -6.95 -11.58 -13.33
N ILE A 16 -5.92 -10.73 -13.45
CA ILE A 16 -6.10 -9.41 -14.05
C ILE A 16 -5.89 -9.62 -15.55
N PRO A 17 -6.94 -9.92 -16.29
CA PRO A 17 -6.78 -9.85 -17.70
C PRO A 17 -6.54 -8.39 -17.99
N TYR A 18 -5.54 -8.12 -18.80
CA TYR A 18 -5.46 -6.93 -19.63
C TYR A 18 -6.70 -6.91 -20.50
N ARG A 19 -7.86 -6.83 -19.86
CA ARG A 19 -9.14 -6.89 -20.53
C ARG A 19 -9.46 -5.50 -20.99
N ASP A 20 -9.92 -5.43 -22.19
CA ASP A 20 -10.62 -4.26 -22.71
C ASP A 20 -11.93 -3.96 -21.95
N LYS A 21 -12.16 -4.64 -20.83
CA LYS A 21 -13.41 -4.54 -20.04
C LYS A 21 -13.12 -4.64 -18.54
N ARG A 22 -13.87 -3.87 -17.76
CA ARG A 22 -13.93 -3.95 -16.31
C ARG A 22 -14.24 -5.38 -15.83
N PRO A 23 -13.60 -5.85 -14.75
CA PRO A 23 -14.01 -7.07 -14.05
C PRO A 23 -15.47 -7.01 -13.56
N THR A 24 -16.09 -8.16 -13.42
CA THR A 24 -17.51 -8.28 -13.00
C THR A 24 -17.76 -8.11 -11.49
N SER A 25 -16.75 -7.70 -10.73
CA SER A 25 -16.88 -7.45 -9.29
C SER A 25 -17.75 -6.21 -9.00
N ASP A 26 -18.43 -6.24 -7.86
CA ASP A 26 -19.28 -5.13 -7.42
C ASP A 26 -18.44 -3.91 -7.05
N LYS A 27 -17.26 -4.12 -6.47
CA LYS A 27 -16.34 -3.08 -6.01
C LYS A 27 -14.89 -3.39 -6.34
N ILE A 28 -14.12 -2.38 -6.70
CA ILE A 28 -12.69 -2.49 -6.91
C ILE A 28 -11.93 -1.54 -5.99
N PHE A 29 -10.87 -2.05 -5.37
CA PHE A 29 -9.85 -1.26 -4.70
C PHE A 29 -8.66 -1.09 -5.65
N PHE A 30 -8.45 0.13 -6.10
CA PHE A 30 -7.28 0.50 -6.89
C PHE A 30 -6.18 0.96 -5.94
N LEU A 31 -5.08 0.22 -5.89
CA LEU A 31 -3.96 0.46 -4.99
C LEU A 31 -2.77 1.04 -5.76
N PHE A 32 -2.23 2.14 -5.29
CA PHE A 32 -1.02 2.73 -5.82
C PHE A 32 0.02 2.92 -4.70
N CYS A 33 0.99 2.01 -4.67
CA CYS A 33 2.05 1.98 -3.66
C CYS A 33 3.27 2.79 -4.09
N GLU A 34 3.97 3.42 -3.15
CA GLU A 34 5.23 4.08 -3.40
C GLU A 34 6.32 3.07 -3.74
N GLY A 35 6.45 2.02 -2.95
CA GLY A 35 7.39 0.93 -3.17
C GLY A 35 6.99 0.05 -4.34
N ARG A 36 8.02 -0.58 -4.96
CA ARG A 36 7.84 -1.38 -6.16
C ARG A 36 7.84 -2.88 -5.90
N ILE A 37 8.26 -3.32 -4.74
CA ILE A 37 8.46 -4.74 -4.42
C ILE A 37 7.71 -5.08 -3.14
N THR A 38 8.13 -4.59 -2.01
CA THR A 38 7.63 -5.00 -0.69
C THR A 38 6.13 -4.76 -0.53
N GLU A 39 5.68 -3.55 -0.83
CA GLU A 39 4.27 -3.15 -0.73
C GLU A 39 3.40 -3.89 -1.75
N GLU A 40 3.87 -3.98 -2.99
CA GLU A 40 3.14 -4.70 -4.04
C GLU A 40 2.99 -6.19 -3.68
N GLU A 41 4.08 -6.86 -3.28
CA GLU A 41 4.03 -8.26 -2.86
C GLU A 41 3.10 -8.46 -1.65
N TYR A 42 3.10 -7.51 -0.71
CA TYR A 42 2.24 -7.57 0.45
C TYR A 42 0.75 -7.47 0.05
N PHE A 43 0.38 -6.46 -0.72
CA PHE A 43 -1.02 -6.28 -1.10
C PHE A 43 -1.50 -7.34 -2.11
N HIS A 44 -0.60 -8.01 -2.82
CA HIS A 44 -0.92 -9.20 -3.61
C HIS A 44 -1.43 -10.38 -2.76
N THR A 45 -1.25 -10.38 -1.44
CA THR A 45 -1.84 -11.40 -0.56
C THR A 45 -3.33 -11.19 -0.30
N PHE A 46 -3.84 -9.95 -0.43
CA PHE A 46 -5.19 -9.57 0.00
C PHE A 46 -6.33 -10.38 -0.64
N PRO A 47 -6.33 -10.68 -1.95
CA PRO A 47 -7.37 -11.54 -2.53
C PRO A 47 -7.47 -12.92 -1.89
N SER A 48 -6.35 -13.46 -1.39
CA SER A 48 -6.32 -14.74 -0.69
C SER A 48 -6.76 -14.61 0.76
N LEU A 49 -6.35 -13.52 1.43
CA LEU A 49 -6.68 -13.25 2.83
C LEU A 49 -8.16 -12.94 3.03
N PHE A 50 -8.76 -12.24 2.07
CA PHE A 50 -10.17 -11.85 2.07
C PHE A 50 -10.98 -12.64 1.04
N TYR A 51 -10.73 -13.96 1.01
CA TYR A 51 -11.32 -14.86 0.04
C TYR A 51 -12.85 -14.87 0.04
N ASP A 52 -13.47 -14.67 1.21
CA ASP A 52 -14.93 -14.73 1.37
C ASP A 52 -15.67 -13.65 0.57
N ILE A 53 -15.00 -12.55 0.25
CA ILE A 53 -15.55 -11.45 -0.55
C ILE A 53 -14.97 -11.35 -1.97
N LYS A 54 -14.12 -12.29 -2.39
CA LYS A 54 -13.42 -12.22 -3.68
C LYS A 54 -14.33 -12.14 -4.90
N SER A 55 -15.56 -12.64 -4.81
CA SER A 55 -16.56 -12.54 -5.89
C SER A 55 -17.18 -11.15 -5.97
N LYS A 56 -17.10 -10.36 -4.92
CA LYS A 56 -17.70 -9.03 -4.77
C LYS A 56 -16.66 -7.91 -4.84
N VAL A 57 -15.44 -8.19 -4.38
CA VAL A 57 -14.37 -7.20 -4.24
C VAL A 57 -13.12 -7.68 -4.98
N GLN A 58 -12.52 -6.77 -5.71
CA GLN A 58 -11.21 -6.99 -6.33
C GLN A 58 -10.21 -5.93 -5.88
N PHE A 59 -8.94 -6.34 -5.86
CA PHE A 59 -7.81 -5.46 -5.59
C PHE A 59 -6.98 -5.36 -6.88
N ILE A 60 -6.72 -4.15 -7.35
CA ILE A 60 -5.96 -3.89 -8.56
C ILE A 60 -4.78 -2.97 -8.23
N SER A 61 -3.56 -3.47 -8.42
CA SER A 61 -2.38 -2.63 -8.40
C SER A 61 -2.34 -1.76 -9.66
N LEU A 62 -2.19 -0.44 -9.48
CA LEU A 62 -2.00 0.45 -10.62
C LEU A 62 -0.72 0.13 -11.39
N ARG A 63 0.32 -0.32 -10.70
CA ARG A 63 1.59 -0.69 -11.33
C ARG A 63 1.43 -1.86 -12.29
N ASP A 64 0.62 -2.86 -11.92
CA ASP A 64 0.35 -4.01 -12.78
C ASP A 64 -0.35 -3.58 -14.05
N VAL A 65 -1.39 -2.76 -13.94
CA VAL A 65 -2.12 -2.24 -15.11
C VAL A 65 -1.22 -1.38 -16.00
N ILE A 66 -0.46 -0.46 -15.41
CA ILE A 66 0.46 0.41 -16.15
C ILE A 66 1.54 -0.43 -16.86
N SER A 67 2.13 -1.40 -16.15
CA SER A 67 3.18 -2.26 -16.70
C SER A 67 2.75 -2.99 -17.95
N ALA A 68 1.49 -3.33 -18.01
CA ALA A 68 0.95 -4.07 -19.12
C ALA A 68 0.47 -3.23 -20.30
N ARG A 69 -0.08 -2.08 -20.01
CA ARG A 69 -0.64 -1.23 -21.06
C ARG A 69 0.38 -0.33 -21.73
N ILE A 70 1.37 0.12 -20.99
CA ILE A 70 2.40 1.02 -21.50
C ILE A 70 3.58 0.19 -22.01
N GLN A 71 3.77 0.14 -23.31
CA GLN A 71 4.89 -0.58 -23.94
C GLN A 71 6.20 0.22 -23.93
N GLN A 72 6.11 1.55 -23.89
CA GLN A 72 7.28 2.43 -23.92
C GLN A 72 7.87 2.58 -22.51
N GLU A 73 9.13 2.17 -22.33
CA GLU A 73 9.81 2.23 -21.03
C GLU A 73 9.86 3.65 -20.42
N LYS A 74 10.07 4.69 -21.22
CA LYS A 74 10.06 6.09 -20.73
C LYS A 74 8.72 6.51 -20.15
N GLU A 75 7.61 6.06 -20.73
CA GLU A 75 6.27 6.34 -20.22
C GLU A 75 5.99 5.53 -18.95
N LYS A 76 6.42 4.26 -18.92
CA LYS A 76 6.37 3.45 -17.69
C LYS A 76 7.14 4.10 -16.56
N GLU A 77 8.38 4.55 -16.80
CA GLU A 77 9.19 5.23 -15.81
C GLU A 77 8.52 6.50 -15.28
N GLN A 78 7.82 7.24 -16.14
CA GLN A 78 7.11 8.44 -15.73
C GLN A 78 5.93 8.16 -14.78
N PHE A 79 5.25 7.01 -14.94
CA PHE A 79 4.21 6.56 -14.02
C PHE A 79 4.78 5.81 -12.80
N MET A 80 5.84 5.03 -13.01
CA MET A 80 6.38 4.07 -12.05
C MET A 80 7.63 4.57 -11.32
N SER A 81 8.07 5.81 -11.57
CA SER A 81 9.19 6.39 -10.80
C SER A 81 8.85 6.33 -9.31
N ARG A 82 9.85 6.06 -8.46
CA ARG A 82 9.72 6.25 -7.02
C ARG A 82 9.24 7.67 -6.79
N GLY A 83 7.94 7.81 -6.57
CA GLY A 83 7.30 9.10 -6.51
C GLY A 83 6.99 9.43 -5.07
N LYS A 84 7.25 10.66 -4.68
CA LYS A 84 6.72 11.20 -3.43
C LYS A 84 5.19 11.18 -3.46
N PHE A 85 4.56 11.18 -2.31
CA PHE A 85 3.10 11.13 -2.17
C PHE A 85 2.33 11.99 -3.20
N TRP A 86 2.71 13.25 -3.42
CA TRP A 86 2.03 14.11 -4.40
C TRP A 86 2.17 13.63 -5.86
N GLN A 87 3.26 12.94 -6.20
CA GLN A 87 3.45 12.36 -7.53
C GLN A 87 2.55 11.13 -7.73
N LEU A 88 2.33 10.33 -6.66
CA LEU A 88 1.37 9.23 -6.68
C LEU A 88 -0.06 9.75 -6.86
N VAL A 89 -0.42 10.85 -6.19
CA VAL A 89 -1.73 11.52 -6.37
C VAL A 89 -1.94 11.95 -7.81
N ASP A 90 -0.93 12.56 -8.44
CA ASP A 90 -0.98 12.95 -9.85
C ASP A 90 -1.02 11.72 -10.78
N GLY A 91 -0.32 10.64 -10.42
CA GLY A 91 -0.35 9.36 -11.13
C GLY A 91 -1.73 8.72 -11.11
N MET A 92 -2.39 8.70 -9.95
CA MET A 92 -3.75 8.20 -9.79
C MET A 92 -4.76 8.97 -10.66
N GLU A 93 -4.65 10.30 -10.70
CA GLU A 93 -5.52 11.10 -11.56
C GLU A 93 -5.30 10.79 -13.05
N ARG A 94 -4.04 10.63 -13.48
CA ARG A 94 -3.72 10.23 -14.85
C ARG A 94 -4.25 8.85 -15.17
N PHE A 95 -4.08 7.89 -14.26
CA PHE A 95 -4.63 6.54 -14.40
C PHE A 95 -6.14 6.59 -14.65
N LYS A 96 -6.89 7.32 -13.83
CA LYS A 96 -8.35 7.45 -14.01
C LYS A 96 -8.72 8.01 -15.37
N LYS A 97 -7.99 9.00 -15.88
CA LYS A 97 -8.25 9.58 -17.22
C LYS A 97 -7.98 8.60 -18.36
N ILE A 98 -6.90 7.81 -18.26
CA ILE A 98 -6.50 6.86 -19.30
C ILE A 98 -7.42 5.64 -19.30
N GLU A 99 -7.74 5.13 -18.14
CA GLU A 99 -8.45 3.86 -17.96
C GLU A 99 -9.98 4.01 -17.83
N ASP A 100 -10.52 5.21 -17.93
CA ASP A 100 -11.97 5.47 -17.79
C ASP A 100 -12.81 4.66 -18.80
N LYS A 101 -12.31 4.46 -20.02
CA LYS A 101 -12.98 3.61 -21.03
C LYS A 101 -13.06 2.14 -20.63
N THR A 102 -12.09 1.65 -19.88
CA THR A 102 -12.01 0.26 -19.43
C THR A 102 -12.85 0.02 -18.18
N TYR A 103 -12.72 0.94 -17.20
CA TYR A 103 -13.31 0.75 -15.87
C TYR A 103 -14.61 1.52 -15.66
N GLU A 104 -14.97 2.45 -16.54
CA GLU A 104 -16.19 3.26 -16.49
C GLU A 104 -16.43 3.88 -15.09
N PHE A 105 -15.41 4.51 -14.53
CA PHE A 105 -15.39 4.99 -13.14
C PHE A 105 -16.61 5.82 -12.73
N SER A 106 -17.20 6.56 -13.65
CA SER A 106 -18.41 7.36 -13.39
C SER A 106 -19.66 6.50 -13.10
N LYS A 107 -19.66 5.24 -13.55
CA LYS A 107 -20.76 4.29 -13.32
C LYS A 107 -20.55 3.45 -12.06
N HIS A 108 -19.38 3.49 -11.47
CA HIS A 108 -18.94 2.66 -10.34
C HIS A 108 -18.44 3.53 -9.19
N GLY A 109 -19.34 4.32 -8.63
CA GLY A 109 -19.03 5.28 -7.56
C GLY A 109 -18.53 4.65 -6.26
N ASP A 110 -18.74 3.34 -6.08
CA ASP A 110 -18.33 2.59 -4.89
C ASP A 110 -16.87 2.11 -4.96
N ASP A 111 -16.21 2.25 -6.13
CA ASP A 111 -14.79 1.94 -6.26
C ASP A 111 -13.93 2.86 -5.40
N GLU A 112 -12.88 2.30 -4.82
CA GLU A 112 -11.96 3.05 -3.99
C GLU A 112 -10.56 3.15 -4.60
N PHE A 113 -9.98 4.32 -4.44
CA PHE A 113 -8.65 4.66 -4.94
C PHE A 113 -7.74 4.95 -3.75
N TRP A 114 -6.81 4.05 -3.46
CA TRP A 114 -5.91 4.13 -2.32
C TRP A 114 -4.48 4.43 -2.75
N ILE A 115 -3.87 5.39 -2.11
CA ILE A 115 -2.46 5.73 -2.26
C ILE A 115 -1.75 5.33 -0.99
N ILE A 116 -0.73 4.48 -1.11
CA ILE A 116 0.08 3.98 0.01
C ILE A 116 1.47 4.58 -0.12
N ALA A 117 1.88 5.38 0.84
CA ALA A 117 3.14 6.12 0.76
C ALA A 117 3.86 6.22 2.10
N ASP A 118 5.17 6.16 2.01
CA ASP A 118 6.07 6.44 3.12
C ASP A 118 6.25 7.96 3.28
N VAL A 119 6.48 8.41 4.52
CA VAL A 119 6.73 9.82 4.78
C VAL A 119 8.12 10.24 4.29
N ASP A 120 9.11 9.35 4.47
CA ASP A 120 10.51 9.67 4.10
C ASP A 120 10.92 11.09 4.59
N ASP A 121 11.40 11.91 3.64
CA ASP A 121 11.81 13.32 3.85
C ASP A 121 10.67 14.32 3.63
N CYS A 122 9.42 13.87 3.54
CA CYS A 122 8.29 14.72 3.12
C CYS A 122 7.97 15.85 4.12
N TRP A 123 8.48 15.74 5.36
CA TRP A 123 8.34 16.77 6.39
C TRP A 123 9.37 17.91 6.31
N MET A 124 10.30 17.86 5.35
CA MET A 124 11.19 19.00 5.11
C MET A 124 10.37 20.20 4.61
N ASP A 125 10.66 21.39 5.11
CA ASP A 125 9.95 22.64 4.75
C ASP A 125 9.78 22.83 3.23
N ALA A 126 10.75 22.35 2.45
CA ALA A 126 10.70 22.42 1.00
C ALA A 126 9.54 21.63 0.36
N TYR A 127 8.98 20.63 1.05
CA TYR A 127 7.95 19.72 0.54
C TYR A 127 6.60 19.88 1.22
N ASP A 128 6.54 20.58 2.34
CA ASP A 128 5.34 20.72 3.17
C ASP A 128 4.12 21.20 2.36
N LYS A 129 4.30 22.28 1.60
CA LYS A 129 3.23 22.81 0.74
C LYS A 129 2.78 21.84 -0.37
N LYS A 130 3.69 20.99 -0.86
CA LYS A 130 3.33 19.98 -1.88
C LYS A 130 2.52 18.86 -1.26
N TRP A 131 2.87 18.47 -0.05
CA TRP A 131 2.15 17.47 0.72
C TRP A 131 0.72 17.94 1.02
N GLU A 132 0.56 19.14 1.59
CA GLU A 132 -0.75 19.72 1.91
C GLU A 132 -1.65 19.78 0.67
N LYS A 133 -1.14 20.28 -0.46
CA LYS A 133 -1.88 20.31 -1.73
C LYS A 133 -2.28 18.92 -2.22
N ALA A 134 -1.45 17.92 -2.00
CA ALA A 134 -1.76 16.54 -2.36
C ALA A 134 -2.89 15.97 -1.49
N ILE A 135 -2.87 16.23 -0.18
CA ILE A 135 -3.95 15.88 0.75
C ILE A 135 -5.27 16.56 0.34
N GLU A 136 -5.24 17.88 0.07
CA GLU A 136 -6.41 18.61 -0.40
C GLU A 136 -6.96 18.02 -1.71
N LYS A 137 -6.06 17.64 -2.63
CA LYS A 137 -6.42 17.01 -3.89
C LYS A 137 -7.05 15.63 -3.67
N CYS A 138 -6.50 14.80 -2.78
CA CYS A 138 -7.11 13.52 -2.41
C CYS A 138 -8.53 13.72 -1.88
N LYS A 139 -8.72 14.63 -0.92
CA LYS A 139 -10.04 14.95 -0.35
C LYS A 139 -11.02 15.41 -1.42
N LYS A 140 -10.60 16.29 -2.33
CA LYS A 140 -11.42 16.79 -3.44
C LYS A 140 -11.84 15.70 -4.43
N LEU A 141 -10.94 14.75 -4.73
CA LEU A 141 -11.15 13.69 -5.72
C LEU A 141 -11.70 12.40 -5.13
N GLY A 142 -11.91 12.35 -3.81
CA GLY A 142 -12.38 11.16 -3.09
C GLY A 142 -11.34 10.04 -3.01
N TYR A 143 -10.04 10.37 -3.14
CA TYR A 143 -8.97 9.37 -2.98
C TYR A 143 -8.71 9.13 -1.51
N GLN A 144 -8.52 7.86 -1.16
CA GLN A 144 -8.05 7.43 0.14
C GLN A 144 -6.52 7.36 0.15
N TYR A 145 -5.94 7.47 1.33
CA TYR A 145 -4.50 7.32 1.49
C TYR A 145 -4.15 6.63 2.80
N ALA A 146 -3.09 5.85 2.73
CA ALA A 146 -2.44 5.24 3.88
C ALA A 146 -1.00 5.74 3.95
N ILE A 147 -0.67 6.37 5.07
CA ILE A 147 0.63 7.01 5.30
C ILE A 147 1.39 6.18 6.32
N ILE A 148 2.66 5.93 6.04
CA ILE A 148 3.57 5.21 6.93
C ILE A 148 4.73 6.13 7.31
N ASN A 149 4.99 6.28 8.58
CA ASN A 149 6.11 7.04 9.10
C ASN A 149 6.95 6.14 10.03
N PRO A 150 8.21 5.81 9.69
CA PRO A 150 8.93 6.32 8.52
C PRO A 150 8.76 5.48 7.25
N PHE A 151 8.66 4.14 7.33
CA PHE A 151 8.75 3.20 6.23
C PHE A 151 7.76 2.04 6.36
N PHE A 152 7.43 1.39 5.25
CA PHE A 152 6.48 0.28 5.17
C PHE A 152 6.87 -0.92 6.04
N GLU A 153 8.16 -1.11 6.31
CA GLU A 153 8.65 -2.14 7.22
C GLU A 153 8.08 -2.01 8.64
N LEU A 154 7.69 -0.81 9.08
CA LEU A 154 6.94 -0.63 10.33
C LEU A 154 5.60 -1.36 10.29
N TRP A 155 4.85 -1.24 9.19
CA TRP A 155 3.59 -1.97 9.02
C TRP A 155 3.81 -3.48 9.08
N LEU A 156 4.85 -3.98 8.41
CA LEU A 156 5.20 -5.40 8.43
C LEU A 156 5.60 -5.87 9.84
N LEU A 157 6.32 -5.06 10.61
CA LEU A 157 6.70 -5.37 11.99
C LEU A 157 5.48 -5.59 12.88
N LEU A 158 4.45 -4.76 12.72
CA LEU A 158 3.24 -4.83 13.55
C LEU A 158 2.44 -6.14 13.37
N HIS A 159 2.73 -6.97 12.37
CA HIS A 159 2.18 -8.32 12.27
C HIS A 159 2.72 -9.24 13.36
N TYR A 160 3.96 -9.02 13.80
CA TYR A 160 4.69 -9.92 14.68
C TYR A 160 4.86 -9.35 16.07
N ASP A 161 5.10 -8.04 16.19
CA ASP A 161 5.46 -7.42 17.46
C ASP A 161 4.90 -6.00 17.59
N ASP A 162 4.85 -5.50 18.82
CA ASP A 162 4.58 -4.10 19.12
C ASP A 162 5.84 -3.25 18.91
N VAL A 163 5.64 -1.95 18.71
CA VAL A 163 6.71 -0.95 18.72
C VAL A 163 7.31 -0.84 20.12
N ASN A 164 8.63 -0.93 20.22
CA ASN A 164 9.39 -0.75 21.46
C ASN A 164 10.09 0.63 21.54
N ASP A 165 10.87 0.86 22.60
CA ASP A 165 11.55 2.15 22.81
C ASP A 165 12.68 2.38 21.80
N GLU A 166 13.41 1.33 21.40
CA GLU A 166 14.45 1.43 20.36
C GLU A 166 13.87 1.86 19.00
N ASP A 167 12.68 1.36 18.65
CA ASP A 167 11.98 1.79 17.42
C ASP A 167 11.63 3.28 17.47
N ARG A 168 11.22 3.77 18.65
CA ARG A 168 10.87 5.19 18.84
C ARG A 168 12.09 6.08 18.76
N GLU A 169 13.20 5.69 19.39
CA GLU A 169 14.48 6.38 19.30
C GLU A 169 14.98 6.43 17.86
N TYR A 170 14.87 5.31 17.13
CA TYR A 170 15.24 5.25 15.74
C TYR A 170 14.41 6.21 14.87
N ALA A 171 13.10 6.30 15.09
CA ALA A 171 12.23 7.22 14.37
C ALA A 171 12.62 8.68 14.57
N VAL A 172 12.98 9.08 15.80
CA VAL A 172 13.49 10.43 16.11
C VAL A 172 14.78 10.72 15.37
N LEU A 173 15.69 9.75 15.29
CA LEU A 173 16.94 9.88 14.55
C LEU A 173 16.72 9.99 13.04
N SER A 174 15.72 9.27 12.51
CA SER A 174 15.39 9.34 11.08
C SER A 174 14.80 10.69 10.69
N ASP A 175 14.01 11.32 11.56
CA ASP A 175 13.49 12.69 11.38
C ASP A 175 14.62 13.74 11.32
N ASN A 176 15.76 13.46 11.93
CA ASN A 176 16.95 14.31 11.91
C ASN A 176 17.92 14.01 10.74
N GLY A 177 17.48 13.25 9.72
CA GLY A 177 18.25 13.00 8.51
C GLY A 177 19.08 11.72 8.51
N TYR A 178 18.98 10.88 9.54
CA TYR A 178 19.60 9.55 9.55
C TYR A 178 18.69 8.52 8.88
N LYS A 179 18.88 8.30 7.61
CA LYS A 179 18.17 7.27 6.84
C LYS A 179 18.85 5.91 6.99
N LYS A 180 18.31 5.05 7.84
CA LYS A 180 18.63 3.62 7.82
C LYS A 180 17.34 2.82 7.88
N THR A 181 16.91 2.29 6.75
CA THR A 181 15.85 1.27 6.67
C THR A 181 16.23 -0.02 7.41
N ASP A 182 17.48 -0.14 7.82
CA ASP A 182 18.06 -1.37 8.37
C ASP A 182 17.49 -1.76 9.74
N HIS A 183 16.98 -0.81 10.53
CA HIS A 183 16.47 -1.11 11.87
C HIS A 183 15.26 -2.05 11.82
N PHE A 184 14.19 -1.64 11.15
CA PHE A 184 12.96 -2.46 11.03
C PHE A 184 13.22 -3.76 10.26
N THR A 185 14.03 -3.70 9.20
CA THR A 185 14.44 -4.90 8.45
C THR A 185 15.21 -5.88 9.33
N SER A 186 16.08 -5.39 10.20
CA SER A 186 16.84 -6.21 11.15
C SER A 186 15.91 -6.86 12.18
N ARG A 187 14.96 -6.09 12.76
CA ARG A 187 13.94 -6.64 13.67
C ARG A 187 13.08 -7.71 13.00
N LEU A 188 12.61 -7.44 11.79
CA LEU A 188 11.82 -8.41 11.01
C LEU A 188 12.61 -9.69 10.72
N SER A 189 13.90 -9.58 10.49
CA SER A 189 14.79 -10.74 10.30
C SER A 189 14.91 -11.59 11.58
N LEU A 190 15.02 -10.95 12.76
CA LEU A 190 15.02 -11.63 14.05
C LEU A 190 13.70 -12.35 14.35
N LEU A 191 12.59 -11.82 13.86
CA LEU A 191 11.25 -12.40 14.00
C LEU A 191 10.91 -13.44 12.91
N ASN A 192 11.91 -13.84 12.10
CA ASN A 192 11.73 -14.79 11.00
C ASN A 192 10.69 -14.35 9.94
N ALA A 193 10.49 -13.06 9.77
CA ALA A 193 9.60 -12.51 8.75
C ALA A 193 10.13 -12.67 7.31
N ASN A 194 11.37 -13.20 7.15
CA ASN A 194 12.00 -13.57 5.88
C ASN A 194 12.00 -12.48 4.80
N ILE A 195 12.31 -11.23 5.19
CA ILE A 195 12.52 -10.16 4.20
C ILE A 195 13.94 -10.27 3.65
N ARG A 196 14.04 -10.48 2.34
CA ARG A 196 15.32 -10.54 1.62
C ARG A 196 15.32 -9.60 0.42
N ARG A 197 16.23 -8.62 0.40
CA ARG A 197 16.37 -7.67 -0.71
C ARG A 197 15.03 -7.02 -1.12
N LYS A 198 14.22 -6.65 -0.13
CA LYS A 198 12.85 -6.09 -0.26
C LYS A 198 11.76 -7.09 -0.66
N HIS A 199 12.07 -8.34 -0.90
CA HIS A 199 11.07 -9.39 -1.10
C HIS A 199 10.58 -9.93 0.24
N ILE A 200 9.28 -10.14 0.34
CA ILE A 200 8.64 -10.75 1.50
C ILE A 200 8.28 -12.22 1.24
N ASP A 201 8.21 -13.00 2.30
CA ASP A 201 7.60 -14.33 2.24
C ASP A 201 6.08 -14.18 2.50
N GLN A 202 5.30 -14.16 1.43
CA GLN A 202 3.86 -13.95 1.49
C GLN A 202 3.14 -14.96 2.40
N SER A 203 3.68 -16.18 2.56
CA SER A 203 3.11 -17.21 3.45
C SER A 203 3.15 -16.83 4.93
N LYS A 204 3.89 -15.79 5.29
CA LYS A 204 4.02 -15.29 6.66
C LYS A 204 2.94 -14.27 7.05
N TYR A 205 2.10 -13.87 6.10
CA TYR A 205 1.06 -12.89 6.31
C TYR A 205 -0.31 -13.55 6.11
N ASP A 206 -0.92 -13.98 7.20
CA ASP A 206 -2.28 -14.52 7.22
C ASP A 206 -3.29 -13.44 7.68
N LYS A 207 -4.58 -13.76 7.60
CA LYS A 207 -5.64 -12.82 7.94
C LYS A 207 -5.61 -12.43 9.42
N GLU A 208 -5.28 -13.36 10.32
CA GLU A 208 -5.25 -13.10 11.76
C GLU A 208 -4.13 -12.11 12.11
N ASN A 209 -2.93 -12.31 11.57
CA ASN A 209 -1.84 -11.41 11.84
C ASN A 209 -2.01 -10.04 11.14
N VAL A 210 -2.66 -9.96 9.98
CA VAL A 210 -3.06 -8.67 9.36
C VAL A 210 -4.04 -7.91 10.26
N LEU A 211 -5.04 -8.58 10.83
CA LEU A 211 -5.98 -7.97 11.77
C LEU A 211 -5.29 -7.54 13.07
N THR A 212 -4.30 -8.30 13.52
CA THR A 212 -3.48 -7.96 14.69
C THR A 212 -2.63 -6.71 14.40
N ALA A 213 -1.99 -6.65 13.23
CA ALA A 213 -1.25 -5.48 12.78
C ALA A 213 -2.14 -4.23 12.74
N ALA A 214 -3.36 -4.36 12.22
CA ALA A 214 -4.31 -3.25 12.17
C ALA A 214 -4.66 -2.72 13.57
N LYS A 215 -4.90 -3.60 14.55
CA LYS A 215 -5.15 -3.22 15.95
C LYS A 215 -3.95 -2.51 16.58
N ARG A 216 -2.73 -3.04 16.39
CA ARG A 216 -1.49 -2.45 16.90
C ARG A 216 -1.23 -1.09 16.25
N ALA A 217 -1.40 -0.98 14.93
CA ALA A 217 -1.25 0.27 14.20
C ALA A 217 -2.23 1.35 14.66
N LYS A 218 -3.49 1.00 14.86
CA LYS A 218 -4.52 1.92 15.39
C LYS A 218 -4.18 2.42 16.78
N LYS A 219 -3.71 1.53 17.65
CA LYS A 219 -3.23 1.89 19.00
C LYS A 219 -2.01 2.81 18.94
N LEU A 220 -1.05 2.50 18.06
CA LEU A 220 0.16 3.30 17.85
C LEU A 220 -0.19 4.69 17.30
N HIS A 221 -1.12 4.77 16.35
CA HIS A 221 -1.58 6.03 15.76
C HIS A 221 -2.25 6.93 16.81
N GLY A 222 -3.10 6.38 17.67
CA GLY A 222 -3.79 7.11 18.72
C GLY A 222 -4.56 8.32 18.19
N ASN A 223 -4.17 9.52 18.65
CA ASN A 223 -4.78 10.80 18.25
C ASN A 223 -3.90 11.63 17.30
N LEU A 224 -2.95 11.00 16.60
CA LEU A 224 -2.12 11.71 15.63
C LEU A 224 -2.96 12.24 14.46
N ASP A 225 -2.46 13.26 13.80
CA ASP A 225 -3.06 13.78 12.58
C ASP A 225 -2.91 12.75 11.44
N PHE A 226 -4.03 12.37 10.82
CA PHE A 226 -4.04 11.44 9.69
C PHE A 226 -3.38 12.02 8.43
N ASP A 227 -3.46 13.32 8.26
CA ASP A 227 -2.96 13.99 7.07
C ASP A 227 -1.45 14.22 7.15
N LYS A 228 -0.93 14.38 8.37
CA LYS A 228 0.48 14.71 8.60
C LYS A 228 1.01 14.09 9.91
N PRO A 229 1.07 12.76 9.98
CA PRO A 229 1.54 12.09 11.19
C PRO A 229 3.05 12.29 11.39
N LYS A 230 3.42 13.15 12.35
CA LYS A 230 4.82 13.51 12.64
C LYS A 230 5.55 12.53 13.56
N ALA A 231 4.89 11.49 14.05
CA ALA A 231 5.48 10.46 14.90
C ALA A 231 5.44 9.11 14.24
N LEU A 232 6.22 8.17 14.79
CA LEU A 232 6.22 6.77 14.35
C LEU A 232 4.80 6.21 14.35
N THR A 233 4.28 5.91 13.15
CA THR A 233 2.91 5.43 12.96
C THR A 233 2.67 4.87 11.56
N THR A 234 1.56 4.17 11.39
CA THR A 234 1.05 3.81 10.07
C THR A 234 -0.46 3.87 10.06
N THR A 235 -1.05 4.36 8.97
CA THR A 235 -2.50 4.45 8.78
C THR A 235 -3.03 3.37 7.82
N VAL A 236 -2.23 2.36 7.47
CA VAL A 236 -2.64 1.20 6.63
C VAL A 236 -3.82 0.45 7.27
N PHE A 237 -3.96 0.50 8.60
CA PHE A 237 -5.10 -0.10 9.30
C PHE A 237 -6.45 0.41 8.78
N ARG A 238 -6.55 1.63 8.26
CA ARG A 238 -7.80 2.17 7.70
C ARG A 238 -8.26 1.39 6.46
N LEU A 239 -7.32 1.00 5.59
CA LEU A 239 -7.62 0.14 4.44
C LEU A 239 -8.11 -1.23 4.92
N VAL A 240 -7.42 -1.83 5.89
CA VAL A 240 -7.80 -3.13 6.45
C VAL A 240 -9.18 -3.07 7.12
N GLU A 241 -9.46 -2.07 7.94
CA GLU A 241 -10.78 -1.89 8.59
C GLU A 241 -11.88 -1.74 7.55
N ASN A 242 -11.66 -0.96 6.49
CA ASN A 242 -12.62 -0.79 5.40
C ASN A 242 -12.96 -2.13 4.73
N ILE A 243 -11.94 -2.95 4.42
CA ILE A 243 -12.13 -4.28 3.82
C ILE A 243 -12.90 -5.20 4.77
N VAL A 244 -12.55 -5.20 6.06
CA VAL A 244 -13.23 -6.01 7.08
C VAL A 244 -14.68 -5.61 7.25
N ASP A 245 -14.99 -4.32 7.20
CA ASP A 245 -16.38 -3.85 7.32
C ASP A 245 -17.21 -4.22 6.09
N LEU A 246 -16.61 -4.23 4.90
CA LEU A 246 -17.25 -4.78 3.70
C LEU A 246 -17.51 -6.28 3.85
N GLU A 247 -16.53 -7.04 4.32
CA GLU A 247 -16.68 -8.49 4.53
C GLU A 247 -17.87 -8.79 5.46
N LYS A 248 -18.00 -8.08 6.57
CA LYS A 248 -19.16 -8.22 7.48
C LYS A 248 -20.51 -7.93 6.81
N ASN A 249 -20.53 -7.03 5.83
CA ASN A 249 -21.75 -6.66 5.12
C ASN A 249 -22.13 -7.66 4.02
N PHE A 250 -21.16 -8.35 3.42
CA PHE A 250 -21.40 -9.31 2.35
C PHE A 250 -21.63 -10.76 2.85
N VAL A 251 -21.15 -11.10 4.05
CA VAL A 251 -21.26 -12.46 4.63
C VAL A 251 -22.53 -12.62 5.49
N LYS A 252 -23.33 -11.58 5.61
CA LYS A 252 -24.70 -11.66 6.21
C LYS A 252 -25.69 -12.18 5.19
#